data_07df3a0e5287a8f7dff310f529b71747
#
_entry.id   07df3a0e5287a8f7dff310f529b71747
#
_cell.length_a   1.000
_cell.length_b   1.000
_cell.length_c   1.000
_cell.angle_alpha   90.00
_cell.angle_beta   90.00
_cell.angle_gamma   90.00
#
_symmetry.space_group_name_H-M   'P 1'
#
loop_
_entity.id
_entity.type
_entity.pdbx_description
1 polymer ?
#
loop_
_entity_poly.entity_id
_entity_poly.type
_entity_poly.pdbx_seq_one_letter_code
_entity_poly.pdbx_strand_id
1 'polypeptide(L)'
;LVLTAAHCLFDRETKARIDHGEVQFLAGWRNGRAGAYRDIRRAVVHPDYVYDGEVSSGRVRNDLALLELSRPIRNTTIRPFGTAARPRPGDSVGVVSYARDRAEAPSLQEVCKVLAQQEGVLVTSCAVDFGSSGAPIFSIVAGEAHIVSVVSAKAEVEGTQVSLGTALGAPLALLQ
;
A
#
# COMPACT_ATOMS: atom_id res chain seq x y z
N LEU A 1 -4.46 -13.12 -2.50
CA LEU A 1 -3.27 -12.36 -2.10
C LEU A 1 -3.68 -10.96 -1.65
N VAL A 2 -2.95 -10.39 -0.69
CA VAL A 2 -3.08 -9.00 -0.26
C VAL A 2 -1.74 -8.31 -0.46
N LEU A 3 -1.76 -7.15 -1.10
CA LEU A 3 -0.59 -6.29 -1.30
C LEU A 3 -0.55 -5.25 -0.20
N THR A 4 0.62 -5.03 0.40
CA THR A 4 0.84 -4.05 1.46
C THR A 4 2.27 -3.54 1.45
N ALA A 5 2.58 -2.57 2.31
CA ALA A 5 3.95 -2.11 2.52
C ALA A 5 4.72 -3.08 3.43
N ALA A 6 5.99 -3.31 3.14
CA ALA A 6 6.84 -4.21 3.93
C ALA A 6 6.98 -3.73 5.38
N HIS A 7 7.14 -2.42 5.60
CA HIS A 7 7.29 -1.87 6.95
C HIS A 7 6.10 -2.13 7.88
N CYS A 8 4.91 -2.39 7.32
CA CYS A 8 3.74 -2.77 8.12
C CYS A 8 3.89 -4.12 8.82
N LEU A 9 4.87 -4.92 8.42
CA LEU A 9 5.18 -6.23 9.01
C LEU A 9 6.33 -6.17 10.02
N PHE A 10 6.70 -4.98 10.50
CA PHE A 10 7.75 -4.77 11.49
C PHE A 10 7.23 -3.92 12.64
N ASP A 11 7.58 -4.32 13.85
CA ASP A 11 7.32 -3.54 15.04
C ASP A 11 8.23 -2.30 15.09
N ARG A 12 7.65 -1.15 15.40
CA ARG A 12 8.37 0.14 15.36
C ARG A 12 9.41 0.31 16.46
N GLU A 13 9.15 -0.28 17.62
CA GLU A 13 10.01 -0.13 18.80
C GLU A 13 11.12 -1.16 18.77
N THR A 14 10.78 -2.42 18.59
CA THR A 14 11.73 -3.53 18.62
C THR A 14 12.46 -3.75 17.30
N LYS A 15 11.97 -3.19 16.19
CA LYS A 15 12.43 -3.45 14.81
C LYS A 15 12.26 -4.90 14.36
N ALA A 16 11.69 -5.73 15.19
CA ALA A 16 11.46 -7.14 14.90
C ALA A 16 10.34 -7.34 13.88
N ARG A 17 10.45 -8.38 13.09
CA ARG A 17 9.38 -8.79 12.20
C ARG A 17 8.19 -9.33 13.00
N ILE A 18 7.00 -8.84 12.70
CA ILE A 18 5.75 -9.33 13.30
C ILE A 18 5.46 -10.73 12.76
N ASP A 19 5.04 -11.65 13.62
CA ASP A 19 4.58 -12.96 13.18
C ASP A 19 3.29 -12.78 12.34
N HIS A 20 3.32 -13.29 11.11
CA HIS A 20 2.16 -13.22 10.23
C HIS A 20 0.93 -13.95 10.77
N GLY A 21 1.11 -14.90 11.70
CA GLY A 21 0.02 -15.56 12.42
C GLY A 21 -0.79 -14.62 13.32
N GLU A 22 -0.22 -13.48 13.70
CA GLU A 22 -0.90 -12.43 14.47
C GLU A 22 -1.63 -11.40 13.59
N VAL A 23 -1.51 -11.53 12.26
CA VAL A 23 -2.10 -10.60 11.29
C VAL A 23 -3.38 -11.18 10.72
N GLN A 24 -4.44 -10.39 10.71
CA GLN A 24 -5.71 -10.75 10.09
C GLN A 24 -6.08 -9.74 8.99
N PHE A 25 -6.50 -10.23 7.84
CA PHE A 25 -7.03 -9.40 6.75
C PHE A 25 -8.53 -9.21 6.88
N LEU A 26 -8.96 -7.96 6.98
CA LEU A 26 -10.34 -7.54 7.08
C LEU A 26 -10.77 -6.91 5.75
N ALA A 27 -11.37 -7.70 4.86
CA ALA A 27 -11.74 -7.23 3.54
C ALA A 27 -12.98 -6.35 3.58
N GLY A 28 -12.90 -5.13 3.04
CA GLY A 28 -14.02 -4.20 3.00
C GLY A 28 -14.50 -3.77 4.38
N TRP A 29 -13.57 -3.55 5.31
CA TRP A 29 -13.87 -3.10 6.67
C TRP A 29 -14.60 -1.75 6.67
N ARG A 30 -15.71 -1.71 7.40
CA ARG A 30 -16.47 -0.48 7.64
C ARG A 30 -17.33 -0.61 8.89
N ASN A 31 -17.19 0.34 9.82
CA ASN A 31 -18.04 0.47 11.01
C ASN A 31 -18.18 -0.85 11.80
N GLY A 32 -17.07 -1.46 12.16
CA GLY A 32 -17.04 -2.68 12.96
C GLY A 32 -17.32 -3.99 12.21
N ARG A 33 -17.46 -3.96 10.87
CA ARG A 33 -17.73 -5.16 10.05
C ARG A 33 -16.84 -5.24 8.83
N ALA A 34 -16.44 -6.46 8.49
CA ALA A 34 -15.78 -6.76 7.22
C ALA A 34 -16.65 -7.71 6.37
N GLY A 35 -16.50 -7.63 5.06
CA GLY A 35 -17.11 -8.57 4.13
C GLY A 35 -16.48 -9.96 4.17
N ALA A 36 -15.22 -10.04 4.61
CA ALA A 36 -14.54 -11.30 4.92
C ALA A 36 -13.39 -11.07 5.90
N TYR A 37 -13.14 -12.06 6.74
CA TYR A 37 -12.04 -12.13 7.71
C TYR A 37 -11.14 -13.29 7.31
N ARG A 38 -9.83 -13.06 7.17
CA ARG A 38 -8.86 -14.09 6.77
C ARG A 38 -7.57 -13.97 7.54
N ASP A 39 -7.14 -15.06 8.11
CA ASP A 39 -5.80 -15.17 8.66
C ASP A 39 -4.78 -15.25 7.54
N ILE A 40 -3.55 -14.91 7.84
CA ILE A 40 -2.44 -14.93 6.89
C ILE A 40 -1.72 -16.27 7.00
N ARG A 41 -1.62 -16.97 5.89
CA ARG A 41 -0.88 -18.24 5.77
C ARG A 41 0.61 -18.01 5.61
N ARG A 42 0.99 -16.98 4.86
CA ARG A 42 2.38 -16.64 4.56
C ARG A 42 2.51 -15.15 4.26
N ALA A 43 3.59 -14.55 4.71
CA ALA A 43 3.96 -13.18 4.39
C ALA A 43 5.33 -13.14 3.72
N VAL A 44 5.40 -12.57 2.52
CA VAL A 44 6.62 -12.41 1.74
C VAL A 44 6.96 -10.94 1.66
N VAL A 45 8.11 -10.56 2.19
CA VAL A 45 8.66 -9.20 2.14
C VAL A 45 9.68 -9.15 1.01
N HIS A 46 9.77 -7.99 0.33
CA HIS A 46 10.77 -7.80 -0.72
C HIS A 46 12.19 -8.15 -0.19
N PRO A 47 12.98 -8.97 -0.91
CA PRO A 47 14.26 -9.48 -0.39
C PRO A 47 15.28 -8.37 -0.06
N ASP A 48 15.25 -7.27 -0.80
CA ASP A 48 16.16 -6.13 -0.58
C ASP A 48 15.58 -5.08 0.40
N TYR A 49 14.44 -5.38 1.02
CA TYR A 49 13.87 -4.47 2.02
C TYR A 49 14.59 -4.61 3.37
N VAL A 50 15.06 -3.49 3.89
CA VAL A 50 15.67 -3.41 5.22
C VAL A 50 14.88 -2.42 6.07
N TYR A 51 14.44 -2.86 7.25
CA TYR A 51 13.77 -2.01 8.23
C TYR A 51 14.80 -1.42 9.21
N ASP A 52 15.26 -0.21 8.95
CA ASP A 52 16.24 0.53 9.76
C ASP A 52 15.61 1.64 10.62
N GLY A 53 14.33 1.91 10.43
CA GLY A 53 13.60 2.98 11.11
C GLY A 53 13.63 4.32 10.39
N GLU A 54 14.45 4.47 9.36
CA GLU A 54 14.56 5.71 8.58
C GLU A 54 13.78 5.64 7.26
N VAL A 55 13.37 6.79 6.75
CA VAL A 55 12.74 6.90 5.42
C VAL A 55 13.81 7.34 4.43
N SER A 56 14.18 6.43 3.53
CA SER A 56 15.12 6.70 2.43
C SER A 56 14.52 6.23 1.11
N SER A 57 15.01 6.76 -0.01
CA SER A 57 14.58 6.31 -1.34
C SER A 57 14.86 4.82 -1.56
N GLY A 58 15.99 4.33 -1.05
CA GLY A 58 16.36 2.91 -1.09
C GLY A 58 15.37 2.02 -0.33
N ARG A 59 14.87 2.48 0.81
CA ARG A 59 13.86 1.79 1.58
C ARG A 59 12.49 1.85 0.88
N VAL A 60 12.05 3.02 0.43
CA VAL A 60 10.73 3.19 -0.20
C VAL A 60 10.58 2.35 -1.47
N ARG A 61 11.60 2.26 -2.32
CA ARG A 61 11.50 1.48 -3.57
C ARG A 61 11.34 -0.03 -3.35
N ASN A 62 11.74 -0.55 -2.20
CA ASN A 62 11.65 -1.98 -1.84
C ASN A 62 10.55 -2.25 -0.79
N ASP A 63 9.79 -1.23 -0.38
CA ASP A 63 8.81 -1.31 0.70
C ASP A 63 7.52 -1.97 0.25
N LEU A 64 7.61 -3.24 -0.12
CA LEU A 64 6.51 -4.03 -0.65
C LEU A 64 6.46 -5.41 -0.02
N ALA A 65 5.26 -5.88 0.29
CA ALA A 65 5.02 -7.23 0.77
C ALA A 65 3.73 -7.82 0.19
N LEU A 66 3.72 -9.14 0.04
CA LEU A 66 2.53 -9.91 -0.29
C LEU A 66 2.15 -10.83 0.86
N LEU A 67 0.86 -10.84 1.19
CA LEU A 67 0.28 -11.74 2.15
C LEU A 67 -0.58 -12.79 1.43
N GLU A 68 -0.31 -14.05 1.69
CA GLU A 68 -1.15 -15.16 1.24
C GLU A 68 -2.21 -15.43 2.31
N LEU A 69 -3.47 -15.37 1.91
CA LEU A 69 -4.58 -15.67 2.80
C LEU A 69 -4.68 -17.17 3.08
N SER A 70 -5.06 -17.54 4.29
CA SER A 70 -5.25 -18.95 4.70
C SER A 70 -6.26 -19.69 3.82
N ARG A 71 -7.23 -18.96 3.28
CA ARG A 71 -8.22 -19.47 2.32
C ARG A 71 -8.73 -18.34 1.43
N PRO A 72 -9.13 -18.62 0.18
CA PRO A 72 -9.61 -17.59 -0.74
C PRO A 72 -10.92 -16.95 -0.26
N ILE A 73 -11.14 -15.71 -0.68
CA ILE A 73 -12.43 -15.02 -0.54
C ILE A 73 -13.24 -15.33 -1.80
N ARG A 74 -14.36 -16.01 -1.63
CA ARG A 74 -15.24 -16.44 -2.72
C ARG A 74 -16.63 -15.84 -2.55
N ASN A 75 -16.72 -14.51 -2.51
CA ASN A 75 -17.99 -13.81 -2.53
C ASN A 75 -18.07 -12.88 -3.74
N THR A 76 -19.27 -12.44 -4.08
CA THR A 76 -19.51 -11.60 -5.25
C THR A 76 -19.25 -10.13 -5.01
N THR A 77 -19.11 -9.71 -3.74
CA THR A 77 -18.96 -8.30 -3.33
C THR A 77 -17.51 -7.86 -3.24
N ILE A 78 -16.59 -8.77 -2.90
CA ILE A 78 -15.17 -8.47 -2.76
C ILE A 78 -14.44 -8.99 -4.00
N ARG A 79 -13.95 -8.05 -4.80
CA ARG A 79 -13.19 -8.36 -6.01
C ARG A 79 -11.76 -7.84 -5.85
N PRO A 80 -10.75 -8.63 -6.24
CA PRO A 80 -9.38 -8.15 -6.27
C PRO A 80 -9.22 -7.07 -7.35
N PHE A 81 -8.39 -6.09 -7.09
CA PHE A 81 -8.00 -5.09 -8.07
C PHE A 81 -6.91 -5.65 -8.99
N GLY A 82 -6.96 -5.26 -10.26
CA GLY A 82 -5.84 -5.43 -11.17
C GLY A 82 -4.72 -4.44 -10.87
N THR A 83 -3.56 -4.70 -11.44
CA THR A 83 -2.44 -3.75 -11.44
C THR A 83 -2.29 -3.13 -12.81
N ALA A 84 -1.81 -1.88 -12.88
CA ALA A 84 -1.55 -1.21 -14.14
C ALA A 84 -0.09 -0.78 -14.24
N ALA A 85 0.30 -0.39 -15.45
CA ALA A 85 1.60 0.17 -15.73
C ALA A 85 1.85 1.45 -14.92
N ARG A 86 3.13 1.82 -14.82
CA ARG A 86 3.59 3.00 -14.08
C ARG A 86 2.91 4.26 -14.60
N PRO A 87 2.28 5.05 -13.73
CA PRO A 87 1.78 6.35 -14.10
C PRO A 87 2.95 7.30 -14.37
N ARG A 88 2.70 8.32 -15.20
CA ARG A 88 3.69 9.34 -15.55
C ARG A 88 3.48 10.61 -14.71
N PRO A 89 4.50 11.44 -14.52
CA PRO A 89 4.30 12.77 -13.95
C PRO A 89 3.17 13.53 -14.66
N GLY A 90 2.27 14.11 -13.89
CA GLY A 90 1.06 14.78 -14.38
C GLY A 90 -0.19 13.91 -14.42
N ASP A 91 -0.07 12.58 -14.41
CA ASP A 91 -1.22 11.68 -14.38
C ASP A 91 -2.01 11.83 -13.07
N SER A 92 -3.33 11.64 -13.18
CA SER A 92 -4.22 11.63 -12.03
C SER A 92 -4.21 10.25 -11.38
N VAL A 93 -4.13 10.25 -10.06
CA VAL A 93 -4.21 9.04 -9.23
C VAL A 93 -5.12 9.31 -8.03
N GLY A 94 -5.51 8.26 -7.33
CA GLY A 94 -6.30 8.35 -6.11
C GLY A 94 -5.77 7.40 -5.04
N VAL A 95 -6.09 7.68 -3.77
CA VAL A 95 -5.75 6.84 -2.62
C VAL A 95 -7.00 6.50 -1.84
N VAL A 96 -7.15 5.23 -1.46
CA VAL A 96 -8.14 4.79 -0.48
C VAL A 96 -7.38 4.30 0.75
N SER A 97 -7.62 4.92 1.89
CA SER A 97 -6.88 4.58 3.11
C SER A 97 -7.74 4.62 4.37
N TYR A 98 -7.30 3.85 5.36
CA TYR A 98 -7.71 3.95 6.75
C TYR A 98 -6.59 4.68 7.50
N ALA A 99 -6.82 5.92 7.92
CA ALA A 99 -5.87 6.64 8.76
C ALA A 99 -6.20 6.44 10.25
N ARG A 100 -5.26 6.84 11.13
CA ARG A 100 -5.40 6.66 12.58
C ARG A 100 -6.71 7.21 13.16
N ASP A 101 -7.16 8.36 12.65
CA ASP A 101 -8.40 9.06 13.06
C ASP A 101 -9.64 8.55 12.29
N ARG A 102 -9.46 7.66 11.32
CA ARG A 102 -10.52 7.15 10.41
C ARG A 102 -10.43 5.63 10.24
N ALA A 103 -10.06 4.91 11.28
CA ALA A 103 -9.84 3.46 11.23
C ALA A 103 -11.12 2.66 10.97
N GLU A 104 -12.29 3.24 11.23
CA GLU A 104 -13.58 2.54 11.09
C GLU A 104 -14.17 2.61 9.67
N ALA A 105 -13.70 3.52 8.84
CA ALA A 105 -14.18 3.63 7.47
C ALA A 105 -13.08 4.15 6.53
N PRO A 106 -13.00 3.63 5.30
CA PRO A 106 -12.03 4.11 4.33
C PRO A 106 -12.37 5.52 3.87
N SER A 107 -11.35 6.32 3.65
CA SER A 107 -11.45 7.60 2.96
C SER A 107 -10.88 7.48 1.56
N LEU A 108 -11.58 8.01 0.60
CA LEU A 108 -11.13 8.15 -0.76
C LEU A 108 -10.67 9.59 -0.99
N GLN A 109 -9.43 9.76 -1.43
CA GLN A 109 -8.97 10.97 -2.07
C GLN A 109 -8.86 10.71 -3.55
N GLU A 110 -9.77 11.28 -4.31
CA GLU A 110 -9.72 11.32 -5.76
C GLU A 110 -8.87 12.50 -6.23
N VAL A 111 -8.26 12.34 -7.39
CA VAL A 111 -7.59 13.43 -8.11
C VAL A 111 -6.45 14.08 -7.34
N CYS A 112 -5.52 13.31 -6.88
CA CYS A 112 -4.16 13.78 -6.69
C CYS A 112 -3.31 13.51 -7.94
N LYS A 113 -2.14 14.11 -8.00
CA LYS A 113 -1.26 14.06 -9.17
C LYS A 113 0.02 13.30 -8.86
N VAL A 114 0.51 12.58 -9.85
CA VAL A 114 1.90 12.13 -9.85
C VAL A 114 2.78 13.35 -10.10
N LEU A 115 3.66 13.62 -9.15
CA LEU A 115 4.62 14.75 -9.22
C LEU A 115 5.93 14.32 -9.84
N ALA A 116 6.42 13.14 -9.46
CA ALA A 116 7.66 12.58 -9.95
C ALA A 116 7.65 11.04 -9.84
N GLN A 117 8.51 10.42 -10.61
CA GLN A 117 8.83 9.01 -10.48
C GLN A 117 10.33 8.84 -10.69
N GLN A 118 11.02 8.35 -9.68
CA GLN A 118 12.45 8.17 -9.71
C GLN A 118 12.86 6.91 -8.96
N GLU A 119 13.72 6.10 -9.56
CA GLU A 119 14.34 4.93 -8.92
C GLU A 119 13.38 3.98 -8.19
N GLY A 120 12.18 3.77 -8.74
CA GLY A 120 11.17 2.90 -8.12
C GLY A 120 10.30 3.55 -7.05
N VAL A 121 10.48 4.86 -6.82
CA VAL A 121 9.65 5.67 -5.93
C VAL A 121 8.68 6.51 -6.75
N LEU A 122 7.41 6.47 -6.37
CA LEU A 122 6.36 7.34 -6.89
C LEU A 122 6.11 8.46 -5.90
N VAL A 123 6.24 9.72 -6.35
CA VAL A 123 5.93 10.91 -5.55
C VAL A 123 4.58 11.46 -6.01
N THR A 124 3.64 11.62 -5.10
CA THR A 124 2.31 12.14 -5.42
C THR A 124 1.88 13.28 -4.51
N SER A 125 0.95 14.11 -4.99
CA SER A 125 0.31 15.14 -4.18
C SER A 125 -0.82 14.60 -3.30
N CYS A 126 -1.01 13.28 -3.24
CA CYS A 126 -2.02 12.67 -2.39
C CYS A 126 -1.73 12.97 -0.91
N ALA A 127 -2.73 13.46 -0.19
CA ALA A 127 -2.64 13.63 1.25
C ALA A 127 -2.76 12.26 1.94
N VAL A 128 -1.71 11.85 2.61
CA VAL A 128 -1.69 10.64 3.43
C VAL A 128 -1.29 10.99 4.85
N ASP A 129 -1.79 10.23 5.81
CA ASP A 129 -1.48 10.43 7.21
C ASP A 129 -1.05 9.10 7.87
N PHE A 130 -0.70 9.15 9.15
CA PHE A 130 -0.37 7.97 9.92
C PHE A 130 -1.50 6.94 9.85
N GLY A 131 -1.14 5.69 9.56
CA GLY A 131 -2.09 4.61 9.32
C GLY A 131 -2.47 4.41 7.85
N SER A 132 -2.07 5.30 6.94
CA SER A 132 -2.26 5.11 5.50
C SER A 132 -1.20 4.22 4.85
N SER A 133 -0.18 3.80 5.57
CA SER A 133 0.86 2.87 5.08
C SER A 133 0.24 1.58 4.55
N GLY A 134 0.73 1.11 3.41
CA GLY A 134 0.18 -0.07 2.74
C GLY A 134 -1.08 0.20 1.93
N ALA A 135 -1.66 1.41 1.98
CA ALA A 135 -2.82 1.77 1.19
C ALA A 135 -2.49 1.77 -0.31
N PRO A 136 -3.43 1.33 -1.16
CA PRO A 136 -3.23 1.35 -2.60
C PRO A 136 -3.35 2.76 -3.17
N ILE A 137 -2.46 3.06 -4.12
CA ILE A 137 -2.57 4.20 -5.02
C ILE A 137 -3.12 3.67 -6.33
N PHE A 138 -4.22 4.24 -6.79
CA PHE A 138 -4.96 3.80 -7.97
C PHE A 138 -4.80 4.74 -9.15
N SER A 139 -4.80 4.17 -10.33
CA SER A 139 -5.11 4.84 -11.59
C SER A 139 -6.42 4.29 -12.16
N ILE A 140 -7.20 5.12 -12.82
CA ILE A 140 -8.42 4.70 -13.50
C ILE A 140 -8.08 4.41 -14.97
N VAL A 141 -8.25 3.17 -15.37
CA VAL A 141 -8.02 2.70 -16.74
C VAL A 141 -9.32 2.12 -17.29
N ALA A 142 -9.84 2.69 -18.35
CA ALA A 142 -11.12 2.29 -18.96
C ALA A 142 -12.29 2.22 -17.95
N GLY A 143 -12.33 3.14 -16.99
CA GLY A 143 -13.36 3.20 -15.96
C GLY A 143 -13.17 2.24 -14.77
N GLU A 144 -12.09 1.47 -14.76
CA GLU A 144 -11.76 0.55 -13.67
C GLU A 144 -10.53 1.01 -12.88
N ALA A 145 -10.58 0.83 -11.56
CA ALA A 145 -9.46 1.15 -10.68
C ALA A 145 -8.41 0.04 -10.73
N HIS A 146 -7.16 0.44 -11.00
CA HIS A 146 -6.00 -0.44 -11.00
C HIS A 146 -4.94 0.08 -10.05
N ILE A 147 -4.34 -0.80 -9.26
CA ILE A 147 -3.26 -0.44 -8.34
C ILE A 147 -1.99 -0.15 -9.15
N VAL A 148 -1.40 1.01 -8.92
CA VAL A 148 -0.15 1.43 -9.56
C VAL A 148 1.01 1.57 -8.57
N SER A 149 0.69 1.71 -7.29
CA SER A 149 1.67 1.85 -6.20
C SER A 149 1.03 1.55 -4.86
N VAL A 150 1.86 1.43 -3.84
CA VAL A 150 1.46 1.27 -2.44
C VAL A 150 2.10 2.39 -1.62
N VAL A 151 1.32 3.02 -0.74
CA VAL A 151 1.80 4.09 0.13
C VAL A 151 2.86 3.54 1.09
N SER A 152 4.06 4.11 1.05
CA SER A 152 5.17 3.79 1.93
C SER A 152 5.39 4.85 3.01
N ALA A 153 5.42 6.11 2.64
CA ALA A 153 5.74 7.19 3.56
C ALA A 153 5.07 8.50 3.15
N LYS A 154 5.07 9.45 4.08
CA LYS A 154 4.86 10.86 3.78
C LYS A 154 6.17 11.61 3.88
N ALA A 155 6.33 12.64 3.07
CA ALA A 155 7.49 13.50 3.06
C ALA A 155 7.08 14.96 2.83
N GLU A 156 8.03 15.85 2.94
CA GLU A 156 7.87 17.24 2.59
C GLU A 156 8.92 17.60 1.53
N VAL A 157 8.48 18.19 0.45
CA VAL A 157 9.33 18.69 -0.64
C VAL A 157 9.04 20.17 -0.84
N GLU A 158 10.03 21.02 -0.63
CA GLU A 158 9.92 22.49 -0.76
C GLU A 158 8.72 23.08 0.02
N GLY A 159 8.50 22.60 1.26
CA GLY A 159 7.39 23.04 2.11
C GLY A 159 6.03 22.45 1.77
N THR A 160 5.96 21.58 0.76
CA THR A 160 4.72 20.91 0.35
C THR A 160 4.72 19.45 0.79
N GLN A 161 3.66 19.02 1.46
CA GLN A 161 3.48 17.63 1.83
C GLN A 161 3.20 16.76 0.61
N VAL A 162 3.89 15.64 0.52
CA VAL A 162 3.75 14.65 -0.55
C VAL A 162 3.65 13.24 0.03
N SER A 163 3.09 12.32 -0.72
CA SER A 163 3.17 10.90 -0.41
C SER A 163 4.20 10.21 -1.29
N LEU A 164 4.91 9.27 -0.68
CA LEU A 164 5.87 8.40 -1.35
C LEU A 164 5.27 7.00 -1.46
N GLY A 165 5.28 6.45 -2.66
CA GLY A 165 4.79 5.10 -2.92
C GLY A 165 5.86 4.23 -3.57
N THR A 166 5.76 2.93 -3.31
CA THR A 166 6.60 1.92 -3.96
C THR A 166 6.00 1.58 -5.33
N ALA A 167 6.76 1.73 -6.38
CA ALA A 167 6.35 1.30 -7.71
C ALA A 167 6.22 -0.23 -7.77
N LEU A 168 5.18 -0.74 -8.45
CA LEU A 168 4.91 -2.18 -8.44
C LEU A 168 5.85 -2.97 -9.35
N GLY A 169 5.86 -2.77 -10.60
CA GLY A 169 6.69 -3.40 -11.64
C GLY A 169 7.58 -4.57 -11.16
N ALA A 170 8.89 -4.36 -11.22
CA ALA A 170 9.87 -5.36 -10.83
C ALA A 170 9.77 -5.81 -9.36
N PRO A 171 9.53 -4.92 -8.36
CA PRO A 171 9.36 -5.36 -6.97
C PRO A 171 8.23 -6.37 -6.78
N LEU A 172 7.07 -6.15 -7.41
CA LEU A 172 5.94 -7.08 -7.31
C LEU A 172 6.24 -8.42 -7.98
N ALA A 173 6.94 -8.40 -9.12
CA ALA A 173 7.32 -9.63 -9.83
C ALA A 173 8.24 -10.54 -9.01
N LEU A 174 9.07 -9.97 -8.13
CA LEU A 174 9.94 -10.74 -7.23
C LEU A 174 9.17 -11.41 -6.08
N LEU A 175 7.96 -10.95 -5.76
CA LEU A 175 7.15 -11.47 -4.66
C LEU A 175 6.17 -12.57 -5.09
N GLN A 176 5.93 -12.72 -6.38
CA GLN A 176 5.01 -13.70 -6.96
C GLN A 176 5.71 -15.04 -7.22
#